data_22230454cff1cd08bf2439553d22e500
#
_entry.id   22230454cff1cd08bf2439553d22e500
#
_cell.length_a   1.000
_cell.length_b   1.000
_cell.length_c   1.000
_cell.angle_alpha   90.00
_cell.angle_beta   90.00
_cell.angle_gamma   90.00
#
_symmetry.space_group_name_H-M   'P 1'
#
loop_
_entity.id
_entity.type
_entity.pdbx_description
1 polymer ?
#
loop_
_entity_poly.entity_id
_entity_poly.type
_entity_poly.pdbx_seq_one_letter_code
_entity_poly.pdbx_strand_id
1 'polypeptide(L)'
;MLAARDLATGEIYYRRRKRQRGLLGLLTTLRARWPGEKLYVVMDNFSPHKHPNVRAWAADNQVELVFLPTYGSWLNWIESELAALRYFALNGTDHRTHDEQNAAISAYIRWRSARAEPKTNSATDSPIRTWTHYPAMAA
;
A
#
# COMPACT_ATOMS: atom_id res chain seq x y z
N MET A 1 1.51 0.11 -11.19
CA MET A 1 2.32 0.63 -10.09
C MET A 1 1.94 -0.12 -8.83
N LEU A 2 2.89 -0.42 -7.97
CA LEU A 2 2.68 -0.89 -6.60
C LEU A 2 3.20 0.21 -5.67
N ALA A 3 2.48 0.47 -4.60
CA ALA A 3 2.88 1.46 -3.61
C ALA A 3 2.57 0.97 -2.19
N ALA A 4 3.28 1.50 -1.23
CA ALA A 4 3.05 1.32 0.20
C ALA A 4 3.11 2.68 0.89
N ARG A 5 2.30 2.86 1.92
CA ARG A 5 2.34 4.02 2.79
C ARG A 5 2.85 3.60 4.17
N ASP A 6 3.87 4.27 4.65
CA ASP A 6 4.27 4.18 6.04
C ASP A 6 3.23 4.90 6.90
N LEU A 7 2.69 4.23 7.91
CA LEU A 7 1.66 4.81 8.77
C LEU A 7 2.25 5.73 9.85
N ALA A 8 3.52 5.52 10.19
CA ALA A 8 4.21 6.35 11.19
C ALA A 8 4.65 7.71 10.64
N THR A 9 5.04 7.76 9.37
CA THR A 9 5.53 9.00 8.74
C THR A 9 4.57 9.56 7.70
N GLY A 10 3.69 8.72 7.14
CA GLY A 10 2.82 9.07 6.02
C GLY A 10 3.53 9.03 4.65
N GLU A 11 4.81 8.72 4.61
CA GLU A 11 5.59 8.65 3.37
C GLU A 11 5.11 7.53 2.45
N ILE A 12 5.26 7.75 1.14
CA ILE A 12 4.85 6.81 0.10
C ILE A 12 6.07 6.24 -0.60
N TYR A 13 6.17 4.92 -0.57
CA TYR A 13 7.16 4.13 -1.31
C TYR A 13 6.48 3.46 -2.50
N TYR A 14 7.11 3.42 -3.66
CA TYR A 14 6.48 2.85 -4.85
C TYR A 14 7.44 2.16 -5.80
N ARG A 15 6.87 1.23 -6.60
CA ARG A 15 7.53 0.61 -7.74
C ARG A 15 6.63 0.58 -8.97
N ARG A 16 7.21 0.82 -10.13
CA ARG A 16 6.46 0.88 -11.40
C ARG A 16 6.03 -0.51 -11.89
N ARG A 17 6.81 -1.54 -11.59
CA ARG A 17 6.50 -2.91 -12.02
C ARG A 17 5.36 -3.50 -11.20
N LYS A 18 4.39 -4.09 -11.91
CA LYS A 18 3.30 -4.88 -11.32
C LYS A 18 3.72 -6.36 -11.26
N ARG A 19 2.88 -7.21 -10.70
CA ARG A 19 3.03 -8.66 -10.47
C ARG A 19 3.99 -9.00 -9.32
N GLN A 20 4.11 -10.29 -9.05
CA GLN A 20 4.90 -10.87 -7.94
C GLN A 20 6.33 -10.29 -7.84
N ARG A 21 7.06 -10.19 -8.96
CA ARG A 21 8.42 -9.62 -8.97
C ARG A 21 8.47 -8.15 -8.56
N GLY A 22 7.42 -7.41 -8.89
CA GLY A 22 7.26 -6.01 -8.45
C GLY A 22 7.01 -5.91 -6.95
N LEU A 23 6.16 -6.80 -6.42
CA LEU A 23 5.85 -6.85 -4.99
C LEU A 23 7.08 -7.23 -4.16
N LEU A 24 7.75 -8.33 -4.49
CA LEU A 24 9.00 -8.72 -3.81
C LEU A 24 10.03 -7.60 -3.83
N GLY A 25 10.18 -6.92 -4.98
CA GLY A 25 11.06 -5.78 -5.05
C GLY A 25 10.64 -4.59 -4.19
N LEU A 26 9.33 -4.33 -4.02
CA LEU A 26 8.84 -3.31 -3.09
C LEU A 26 9.14 -3.74 -1.65
N LEU A 27 8.78 -4.96 -1.27
CA LEU A 27 9.04 -5.51 0.07
C LEU A 27 10.54 -5.47 0.43
N THR A 28 11.42 -5.82 -0.52
CA THR A 28 12.88 -5.72 -0.34
C THR A 28 13.31 -4.26 -0.08
N THR A 29 12.73 -3.31 -0.79
CA THR A 29 13.02 -1.88 -0.57
C THR A 29 12.55 -1.43 0.81
N LEU A 30 11.36 -1.85 1.24
CA LEU A 30 10.84 -1.55 2.57
C LEU A 30 11.71 -2.19 3.65
N ARG A 31 12.09 -3.47 3.49
CA ARG A 31 12.97 -4.16 4.44
C ARG A 31 14.31 -3.45 4.63
N ALA A 32 14.90 -2.97 3.54
CA ALA A 32 16.16 -2.23 3.60
C ALA A 32 16.04 -0.87 4.32
N ARG A 33 14.85 -0.28 4.36
CA ARG A 33 14.58 0.99 5.05
C ARG A 33 14.57 0.83 6.58
N TRP A 34 14.08 -0.30 7.08
CA TRP A 34 13.98 -0.59 8.52
C TRP A 34 14.74 -1.87 8.87
N PRO A 35 16.08 -1.87 8.82
CA PRO A 35 16.88 -3.07 9.10
C PRO A 35 16.70 -3.51 10.56
N GLY A 36 16.48 -4.81 10.78
CA GLY A 36 16.34 -5.39 12.11
C GLY A 36 14.99 -5.25 12.79
N GLU A 37 14.10 -4.39 12.28
CA GLU A 37 12.75 -4.23 12.86
C GLU A 37 11.77 -5.26 12.29
N LYS A 38 10.81 -5.71 13.06
CA LYS A 38 9.68 -6.49 12.54
C LYS A 38 8.74 -5.59 11.76
N LEU A 39 8.47 -5.90 10.49
CA LEU A 39 7.57 -5.14 9.65
C LEU A 39 6.20 -5.82 9.57
N TYR A 40 5.13 -5.04 9.74
CA TYR A 40 3.77 -5.44 9.47
C TYR A 40 3.31 -4.78 8.17
N VAL A 41 3.00 -5.57 7.16
CA VAL A 41 2.56 -5.06 5.86
C VAL A 41 1.10 -5.42 5.64
N VAL A 42 0.24 -4.42 5.79
CA VAL A 42 -1.20 -4.55 5.54
C VAL A 42 -1.46 -4.47 4.05
N MET A 43 -2.18 -5.42 3.49
CA MET A 43 -2.45 -5.51 2.06
C MET A 43 -3.81 -6.15 1.76
N ASP A 44 -4.31 -5.88 0.57
CA ASP A 44 -5.52 -6.51 0.06
C ASP A 44 -5.33 -8.00 -0.28
N ASN A 45 -6.44 -8.65 -0.60
CA ASN A 45 -6.47 -10.07 -0.94
C ASN A 45 -6.12 -10.36 -2.41
N PHE A 46 -5.45 -9.45 -3.11
CA PHE A 46 -5.08 -9.66 -4.51
C PHE A 46 -4.20 -10.91 -4.66
N SER A 47 -4.56 -11.77 -5.62
CA SER A 47 -3.96 -13.10 -5.80
C SER A 47 -2.41 -13.11 -5.83
N PRO A 48 -1.72 -12.19 -6.52
CA PRO A 48 -0.26 -12.13 -6.50
C PRO A 48 0.35 -11.86 -5.12
N HIS A 49 -0.40 -11.25 -4.19
CA HIS A 49 0.04 -10.99 -2.82
C HIS A 49 0.12 -12.29 -1.99
N LYS A 50 -0.68 -13.28 -2.36
CA LYS A 50 -0.75 -14.59 -1.67
C LYS A 50 0.21 -15.64 -2.24
N HIS A 51 1.03 -15.27 -3.22
CA HIS A 51 1.94 -16.21 -3.88
C HIS A 51 2.91 -16.84 -2.88
N PRO A 52 3.19 -18.16 -2.96
CA PRO A 52 4.08 -18.86 -2.02
C PRO A 52 5.44 -18.19 -1.84
N ASN A 53 6.07 -17.73 -2.93
CA ASN A 53 7.37 -17.05 -2.87
C ASN A 53 7.32 -15.73 -2.08
N VAL A 54 6.19 -15.02 -2.08
CA VAL A 54 6.01 -13.80 -1.29
C VAL A 54 5.93 -14.14 0.19
N ARG A 55 5.19 -15.19 0.52
CA ARG A 55 5.07 -15.68 1.90
C ARG A 55 6.38 -16.20 2.45
N ALA A 56 7.10 -17.02 1.67
CA ALA A 56 8.42 -17.53 2.04
C ALA A 56 9.40 -16.37 2.28
N TRP A 57 9.50 -15.45 1.33
CA TRP A 57 10.35 -14.28 1.49
C TRP A 57 9.99 -13.46 2.74
N ALA A 58 8.72 -13.24 3.01
CA ALA A 58 8.27 -12.49 4.18
C ALA A 58 8.68 -13.17 5.49
N ALA A 59 8.53 -14.49 5.59
CA ALA A 59 8.96 -15.27 6.74
C ALA A 59 10.47 -15.15 6.98
N ASP A 60 11.27 -15.28 5.92
CA ASP A 60 12.74 -15.22 6.00
C ASP A 60 13.26 -13.80 6.34
N ASN A 61 12.44 -12.78 6.17
CA ASN A 61 12.85 -11.37 6.33
C ASN A 61 12.15 -10.63 7.48
N GLN A 62 11.53 -11.35 8.42
CA GLN A 62 10.82 -10.76 9.56
C GLN A 62 9.69 -9.78 9.13
N VAL A 63 9.01 -10.12 8.04
CA VAL A 63 7.86 -9.37 7.53
C VAL A 63 6.59 -10.16 7.78
N GLU A 64 5.64 -9.58 8.49
CA GLU A 64 4.32 -10.16 8.69
C GLU A 64 3.35 -9.56 7.67
N LEU A 65 2.77 -10.43 6.83
CA LEU A 65 1.77 -10.02 5.84
C LEU A 65 0.38 -10.10 6.49
N VAL A 66 -0.25 -8.96 6.66
CA VAL A 66 -1.59 -8.83 7.24
C VAL A 66 -2.59 -8.61 6.12
N PHE A 67 -3.40 -9.62 5.83
CA PHE A 67 -4.41 -9.53 4.77
C PHE A 67 -5.71 -8.93 5.30
N LEU A 68 -6.23 -7.94 4.59
CA LEU A 68 -7.51 -7.34 4.91
C LEU A 68 -8.68 -8.33 4.73
N PRO A 69 -9.79 -8.17 5.45
CA PRO A 69 -11.02 -8.93 5.19
C PRO A 69 -11.48 -8.79 3.73
N THR A 70 -12.14 -9.80 3.22
CA THR A 70 -12.55 -9.89 1.80
C THR A 70 -13.37 -8.68 1.33
N TYR A 71 -14.14 -8.06 2.21
CA TYR A 71 -14.95 -6.86 1.92
C TYR A 71 -14.42 -5.61 2.64
N GLY A 72 -13.14 -5.59 3.02
CA GLY A 72 -12.52 -4.52 3.78
C GLY A 72 -11.54 -3.66 2.99
N SER A 73 -11.69 -3.52 1.67
CA SER A 73 -10.74 -2.77 0.82
C SER A 73 -10.60 -1.30 1.25
N TRP A 74 -11.65 -0.69 1.80
CA TRP A 74 -11.59 0.69 2.33
C TRP A 74 -10.62 0.87 3.49
N LEU A 75 -10.18 -0.21 4.13
CA LEU A 75 -9.12 -0.20 5.14
C LEU A 75 -7.72 -0.09 4.53
N ASN A 76 -7.60 -0.26 3.21
CA ASN A 76 -6.34 -0.12 2.49
C ASN A 76 -6.07 1.35 2.15
N TRP A 77 -5.49 2.08 3.07
CA TRP A 77 -5.29 3.52 2.94
C TRP A 77 -4.39 3.94 1.79
N ILE A 78 -3.58 3.05 1.23
CA ILE A 78 -2.81 3.36 0.02
C ILE A 78 -3.72 3.57 -1.20
N GLU A 79 -4.92 3.03 -1.23
CA GLU A 79 -5.85 3.21 -2.35
C GLU A 79 -6.28 4.68 -2.47
N SER A 80 -6.52 5.37 -1.36
CA SER A 80 -6.85 6.80 -1.37
C SER A 80 -5.69 7.65 -1.90
N GLU A 81 -4.44 7.30 -1.56
CA GLU A 81 -3.26 7.98 -2.08
C GLU A 81 -3.07 7.72 -3.58
N LEU A 82 -3.37 6.51 -4.05
CA LEU A 82 -3.34 6.18 -5.48
C LEU A 82 -4.47 6.88 -6.26
N ALA A 83 -5.64 7.05 -5.65
CA ALA A 83 -6.72 7.82 -6.24
C ALA A 83 -6.35 9.30 -6.37
N ALA A 84 -5.76 9.89 -5.33
CA ALA A 84 -5.26 11.27 -5.36
C ALA A 84 -4.15 11.45 -6.41
N LEU A 85 -3.17 10.53 -6.47
CA LEU A 85 -2.14 10.53 -7.52
C LEU A 85 -2.77 10.52 -8.92
N ARG A 86 -3.76 9.65 -9.12
CA ARG A 86 -4.46 9.55 -10.42
C ARG A 86 -5.14 10.86 -10.77
N TYR A 87 -5.82 11.48 -9.82
CA TYR A 87 -6.53 12.74 -10.04
C TYR A 87 -5.58 13.89 -10.35
N PHE A 88 -4.53 14.08 -9.56
CA PHE A 88 -3.66 15.26 -9.65
C PHE A 88 -2.53 15.14 -10.67
N ALA A 89 -2.07 13.94 -10.97
CA ALA A 89 -0.89 13.74 -11.82
C ALA A 89 -1.16 13.02 -13.15
N LEU A 90 -2.33 12.41 -13.33
CA LEU A 90 -2.62 11.60 -14.50
C LEU A 90 -3.90 11.99 -15.23
N ASN A 91 -4.95 12.44 -14.53
CA ASN A 91 -6.19 12.82 -15.18
C ASN A 91 -6.07 14.20 -15.84
N GLY A 92 -6.55 14.29 -17.09
CA GLY A 92 -6.54 15.55 -17.86
C GLY A 92 -5.15 15.97 -18.34
N THR A 93 -4.17 15.09 -18.28
CA THR A 93 -2.82 15.33 -18.80
C THR A 93 -2.54 14.40 -19.98
N ASP A 94 -2.23 14.98 -21.14
CA ASP A 94 -1.77 14.25 -22.31
C ASP A 94 -0.24 14.05 -22.22
N HIS A 95 0.17 13.06 -21.43
CA HIS A 95 1.57 12.65 -21.42
C HIS A 95 1.93 12.00 -22.76
N ARG A 96 2.84 12.59 -23.50
CA ARG A 96 3.27 12.13 -24.82
C ARG A 96 4.10 10.85 -24.74
N THR A 97 4.75 10.62 -23.62
CA THR A 97 5.63 9.47 -23.39
C THR A 97 5.43 8.85 -22.01
N HIS A 98 5.81 7.58 -21.89
CA HIS A 98 5.87 6.91 -20.58
C HIS A 98 6.86 7.57 -19.61
N ASP A 99 7.89 8.23 -20.12
CA ASP A 99 8.88 8.90 -19.28
C ASP A 99 8.32 10.20 -18.69
N GLU A 100 7.56 10.97 -19.45
CA GLU A 100 6.83 12.13 -18.95
C GLU A 100 5.82 11.72 -17.87
N GLN A 101 5.04 10.66 -18.12
CA GLN A 101 4.10 10.12 -17.13
C GLN A 101 4.83 9.68 -15.86
N ASN A 102 5.97 9.00 -16.01
CA ASN A 102 6.77 8.55 -14.88
C ASN A 102 7.39 9.73 -14.09
N ALA A 103 7.79 10.78 -14.78
CA ALA A 103 8.30 12.00 -14.14
C ALA A 103 7.20 12.69 -13.31
N ALA A 104 5.99 12.80 -13.86
CA ALA A 104 4.83 13.36 -13.14
C ALA A 104 4.48 12.55 -11.89
N ILE A 105 4.44 11.22 -11.99
CA ILE A 105 4.21 10.34 -10.84
C ILE A 105 5.29 10.55 -9.78
N SER A 106 6.56 10.58 -10.18
CA SER A 106 7.69 10.76 -9.27
C SER A 106 7.66 12.13 -8.59
N ALA A 107 7.33 13.18 -9.33
CA ALA A 107 7.19 14.53 -8.81
C ALA A 107 6.06 14.62 -7.78
N TYR A 108 4.89 14.07 -8.10
CA TYR A 108 3.76 14.04 -7.18
C TYR A 108 4.10 13.29 -5.88
N ILE A 109 4.69 12.10 -5.96
CA ILE A 109 5.02 11.31 -4.77
C ILE A 109 6.06 12.03 -3.90
N ARG A 110 7.08 12.66 -4.48
CA ARG A 110 8.03 13.49 -3.72
C ARG A 110 7.34 14.67 -3.03
N TRP A 111 6.50 15.39 -3.76
CA TRP A 111 5.73 16.50 -3.20
C TRP A 111 4.81 16.05 -2.05
N ARG A 112 4.14 14.92 -2.21
CA ARG A 112 3.23 14.35 -1.21
C ARG A 112 3.98 13.85 0.01
N SER A 113 5.11 13.16 -0.18
CA SER A 113 5.93 12.65 0.93
C SER A 113 6.62 13.78 1.71
N ALA A 114 7.01 14.88 1.05
CA ALA A 114 7.54 16.06 1.74
C ALA A 114 6.51 16.77 2.65
N ARG A 115 5.22 16.46 2.48
CA ARG A 115 4.09 16.96 3.28
C ARG A 115 3.37 15.83 4.00
N ALA A 116 4.06 14.71 4.14
CA ALA A 116 3.51 13.54 4.81
C ALA A 116 3.37 13.80 6.30
N GLU A 117 2.28 13.29 6.85
CA GLU A 117 1.99 13.30 8.27
C GLU A 117 1.64 11.90 8.73
N PRO A 118 1.97 11.54 9.97
CA PRO A 118 1.55 10.29 10.58
C PRO A 118 0.04 10.09 10.43
N LYS A 119 -0.39 8.87 10.21
CA LYS A 119 -1.81 8.55 10.25
C LYS A 119 -2.30 8.53 11.69
N THR A 120 -2.76 9.66 12.16
CA THR A 120 -3.46 9.82 13.44
C THR A 120 -4.98 9.71 13.23
N ASN A 121 -5.75 9.57 14.30
CA ASN A 121 -7.21 9.52 14.27
C ASN A 121 -7.78 8.34 13.44
N SER A 122 -7.13 7.20 13.43
CA SER A 122 -7.84 5.97 13.12
C SER A 122 -8.94 5.84 14.18
N ALA A 123 -10.22 5.79 13.76
CA ALA A 123 -11.38 5.75 14.64
C ALA A 123 -11.24 4.58 15.65
N THR A 124 -10.61 4.86 16.78
CA THR A 124 -10.39 3.88 17.86
C THR A 124 -11.71 3.37 18.41
N ASP A 125 -12.73 4.24 18.36
CA ASP A 125 -14.07 3.98 18.89
C ASP A 125 -15.07 3.61 17.77
N SER A 126 -14.58 3.23 16.59
CA SER A 126 -15.44 2.80 15.49
C SER A 126 -16.25 1.55 15.89
N PRO A 127 -17.58 1.54 15.70
CA PRO A 127 -18.42 0.37 15.94
C PRO A 127 -17.93 -0.88 15.20
N ILE A 128 -17.23 -0.71 14.07
CA ILE A 128 -16.64 -1.80 13.30
C ILE A 128 -15.58 -2.57 14.11
N ARG A 129 -14.93 -1.96 15.09
CA ARG A 129 -13.94 -2.61 15.96
C ARG A 129 -14.57 -3.47 17.05
N THR A 130 -15.81 -3.19 17.40
CA THR A 130 -16.56 -3.93 18.43
C THR A 130 -17.42 -5.05 17.85
N TRP A 131 -17.46 -5.19 16.52
CA TRP A 131 -18.19 -6.26 15.86
C TRP A 131 -17.46 -7.59 16.03
N THR A 132 -17.85 -8.34 17.04
CA THR A 132 -17.39 -9.71 17.30
C THR A 132 -18.08 -10.73 16.39
N HIS A 133 -19.20 -10.35 15.74
CA HIS A 133 -19.93 -11.20 14.82
C HIS A 133 -20.33 -10.40 13.58
N TYR A 134 -19.77 -10.78 12.41
CA TYR A 134 -20.34 -10.38 11.13
C TYR A 134 -21.70 -11.07 11.01
N PRO A 135 -22.81 -10.34 10.76
CA PRO A 135 -24.03 -11.00 10.36
C PRO A 135 -23.73 -11.82 9.12
N ALA A 136 -23.97 -13.13 9.18
CA ALA A 136 -23.92 -13.97 7.99
C ALA A 136 -24.86 -13.33 6.98
N MET A 137 -24.33 -12.89 5.85
CA MET A 137 -25.16 -12.42 4.75
C MET A 137 -26.07 -13.57 4.38
N ALA A 138 -27.36 -13.37 4.56
CA ALA A 138 -28.35 -14.31 4.08
C ALA A 138 -28.13 -14.51 2.57
N ALA A 139 -28.06 -15.78 2.18
CA ALA A 139 -27.88 -16.22 0.80
C ALA A 139 -29.03 -15.72 -0.10
#